data_3e768ced76d6b24b9091352db1bdfc0f
#
_entry.id   3e768ced76d6b24b9091352db1bdfc0f
#
_cell.length_a   1.000
_cell.length_b   1.000
_cell.length_c   1.000
_cell.angle_alpha   90.00
_cell.angle_beta   90.00
_cell.angle_gamma   90.00
#
_symmetry.space_group_name_H-M   'P 1'
#
loop_
_entity.id
_entity.type
_entity.pdbx_description
1 polymer ?
#
loop_
_entity_poly.entity_id
_entity_poly.type
_entity_poly.pdbx_seq_one_letter_code
_entity_poly.pdbx_strand_id
1 'polypeptide(L)'
;MNIIETAWKWKSGLSQRANTEYIALHHAAAVLCTPQQIDNWHKGNGWTGIGYHFFVRKDGTIYRGRPLWALGAHVAGSNSNSIGICAEGDYDKEKHMPDAQKHAIAELLNYLHKYHFPNAKIVGHRDIGSSACPGKYYPFEELKNYKTILNNEEDLTMSQYEELKKEIAELKSTVAERTGYYNYIDDNMNEAFKPTIKKLVESGKLKGNEKGELMLTTDMMRMLTILDRAGAL
;
A
#
# COMPACT_ATOMS: atom_id res chain seq x y z
N MET A 1 2.55 7.62 2.24
CA MET A 1 3.72 6.78 2.58
C MET A 1 3.72 6.42 4.06
N ASN A 2 3.94 5.16 4.41
CA ASN A 2 4.10 4.69 5.81
C ASN A 2 5.46 3.99 5.94
N ILE A 3 6.27 4.36 6.95
CA ILE A 3 7.56 3.74 7.24
C ILE A 3 7.42 2.94 8.53
N ILE A 4 7.67 1.64 8.43
CA ILE A 4 7.67 0.75 9.60
C ILE A 4 8.98 0.94 10.35
N GLU A 5 8.89 1.49 11.55
CA GLU A 5 10.02 1.63 12.46
C GLU A 5 10.33 0.27 13.12
N THR A 6 11.58 -0.18 13.00
CA THR A 6 12.01 -1.48 13.50
C THR A 6 12.98 -1.31 14.66
N ALA A 7 12.70 -1.98 15.77
CA ALA A 7 13.60 -2.02 16.94
C ALA A 7 14.78 -2.98 16.68
N TRP A 8 15.82 -2.49 16.03
CA TRP A 8 17.02 -3.29 15.74
C TRP A 8 17.87 -3.54 16.97
N LYS A 9 18.37 -4.75 17.11
CA LYS A 9 19.40 -5.10 18.10
C LYS A 9 20.78 -4.96 17.45
N TRP A 10 21.45 -3.84 17.63
CA TRP A 10 22.78 -3.60 17.10
C TRP A 10 23.84 -4.37 17.88
N LYS A 11 24.89 -4.91 17.20
CA LYS A 11 26.03 -5.55 17.86
C LYS A 11 26.94 -4.57 18.61
N SER A 12 26.95 -3.30 18.17
CA SER A 12 27.69 -2.19 18.78
C SER A 12 26.95 -0.88 18.56
N GLY A 13 27.40 0.21 19.17
CA GLY A 13 26.86 1.54 18.90
C GLY A 13 26.99 1.93 17.44
N LEU A 14 26.05 2.76 16.96
CA LEU A 14 26.12 3.35 15.62
C LEU A 14 26.94 4.66 15.70
N SER A 15 27.82 4.85 14.72
CA SER A 15 28.53 6.10 14.54
C SER A 15 27.68 7.13 13.79
N GLN A 16 27.91 8.41 14.03
CA GLN A 16 27.26 9.49 13.31
C GLN A 16 27.85 9.63 11.90
N ARG A 17 27.01 9.92 10.92
CA ARG A 17 27.43 10.26 9.56
C ARG A 17 27.80 11.74 9.46
N ALA A 18 28.75 12.07 8.58
CA ALA A 18 29.26 13.44 8.44
C ALA A 18 28.22 14.37 7.75
N ASN A 19 27.73 13.96 6.58
CA ASN A 19 26.78 14.74 5.78
C ASN A 19 25.94 13.82 4.87
N THR A 20 25.16 14.39 3.95
CA THR A 20 24.43 13.63 2.92
C THR A 20 24.56 14.31 1.57
N GLU A 21 25.44 13.80 0.75
CA GLU A 21 25.62 14.22 -0.64
C GLU A 21 24.85 13.29 -1.59
N TYR A 22 24.66 12.03 -1.16
CA TYR A 22 24.07 10.99 -2.02
C TYR A 22 22.95 10.21 -1.32
N ILE A 23 21.96 9.87 -2.12
CA ILE A 23 20.97 8.82 -1.82
C ILE A 23 21.31 7.66 -2.73
N ALA A 24 21.89 6.61 -2.18
CA ALA A 24 22.36 5.44 -2.92
C ALA A 24 21.29 4.37 -3.02
N LEU A 25 20.96 3.99 -4.24
CA LEU A 25 20.00 2.92 -4.54
C LEU A 25 20.73 1.58 -4.65
N HIS A 26 20.13 0.56 -4.03
CA HIS A 26 20.63 -0.81 -4.00
C HIS A 26 19.53 -1.80 -4.29
N HIS A 27 19.91 -3.02 -4.66
CA HIS A 27 19.09 -4.22 -4.57
C HIS A 27 19.68 -5.18 -3.54
N ALA A 28 18.84 -6.09 -3.04
CA ALA A 28 19.28 -7.09 -2.06
C ALA A 28 20.11 -8.22 -2.68
N ALA A 29 20.13 -8.35 -4.01
CA ALA A 29 20.65 -9.48 -4.77
C ALA A 29 20.05 -10.83 -4.32
N ALA A 30 18.82 -10.79 -3.81
CA ALA A 30 18.02 -11.94 -3.37
C ALA A 30 16.58 -11.74 -3.81
N VAL A 31 16.02 -12.72 -4.51
CA VAL A 31 14.66 -12.63 -5.10
C VAL A 31 13.59 -12.33 -4.06
N LEU A 32 13.69 -12.97 -2.89
CA LEU A 32 12.85 -12.72 -1.72
C LEU A 32 13.71 -12.64 -0.48
N CYS A 33 13.53 -11.59 0.31
CA CYS A 33 14.16 -11.47 1.62
C CYS A 33 13.42 -10.45 2.49
N THR A 34 13.53 -10.63 3.78
CA THR A 34 13.01 -9.69 4.76
C THR A 34 14.13 -8.76 5.27
N PRO A 35 13.79 -7.59 5.82
CA PRO A 35 14.80 -6.73 6.43
C PRO A 35 15.54 -7.41 7.59
N GLN A 36 14.90 -8.35 8.31
CA GLN A 36 15.52 -9.15 9.36
C GLN A 36 16.57 -10.13 8.82
N GLN A 37 16.32 -10.71 7.63
CA GLN A 37 17.30 -11.55 6.96
C GLN A 37 18.51 -10.74 6.51
N ILE A 38 18.31 -9.55 5.96
CA ILE A 38 19.38 -8.62 5.61
C ILE A 38 20.22 -8.27 6.87
N ASP A 39 19.56 -7.95 7.97
CA ASP A 39 20.24 -7.68 9.26
C ASP A 39 21.09 -8.86 9.72
N ASN A 40 20.54 -10.07 9.65
CA ASN A 40 21.25 -11.30 10.01
C ASN A 40 22.45 -11.58 9.09
N TRP A 41 22.31 -11.39 7.78
CA TRP A 41 23.41 -11.57 6.82
C TRP A 41 24.53 -10.55 7.09
N HIS A 42 24.19 -9.29 7.31
CA HIS A 42 25.17 -8.25 7.63
C HIS A 42 25.88 -8.53 8.98
N LYS A 43 25.16 -9.01 9.97
CA LYS A 43 25.75 -9.45 11.25
C LYS A 43 26.64 -10.68 11.08
N GLY A 44 26.27 -11.60 10.19
CA GLY A 44 27.12 -12.73 9.81
C GLY A 44 28.44 -12.31 9.18
N ASN A 45 28.44 -11.23 8.41
CA ASN A 45 29.64 -10.61 7.83
C ASN A 45 30.45 -9.76 8.84
N GLY A 46 30.12 -9.78 10.13
CA GLY A 46 30.81 -9.03 11.18
C GLY A 46 30.36 -7.58 11.34
N TRP A 47 29.31 -7.14 10.61
CA TRP A 47 28.80 -5.78 10.71
C TRP A 47 27.92 -5.61 11.95
N THR A 48 27.68 -4.34 12.34
CA THR A 48 26.86 -3.98 13.51
C THR A 48 25.39 -4.42 13.37
N GLY A 49 24.90 -4.52 12.15
CA GLY A 49 23.54 -4.87 11.79
C GLY A 49 23.24 -4.41 10.37
N ILE A 50 21.95 -4.28 10.03
CA ILE A 50 21.52 -3.83 8.70
C ILE A 50 22.29 -2.57 8.28
N GLY A 51 22.86 -2.58 7.08
CA GLY A 51 23.73 -1.50 6.57
C GLY A 51 22.97 -0.33 5.95
N TYR A 52 21.74 -0.60 5.48
CA TYR A 52 20.89 0.35 4.77
C TYR A 52 20.09 1.22 5.75
N HIS A 53 19.69 2.42 5.29
CA HIS A 53 18.83 3.32 6.04
C HIS A 53 17.34 2.98 5.82
N PHE A 54 17.04 2.43 4.65
CA PHE A 54 15.72 1.94 4.30
C PHE A 54 15.81 0.62 3.53
N PHE A 55 14.80 -0.20 3.74
CA PHE A 55 14.57 -1.42 2.97
C PHE A 55 13.14 -1.39 2.44
N VAL A 56 12.96 -1.57 1.13
CA VAL A 56 11.66 -1.51 0.46
C VAL A 56 11.32 -2.87 -0.10
N ARG A 57 10.20 -3.43 0.33
CA ARG A 57 9.72 -4.73 -0.13
C ARG A 57 9.02 -4.63 -1.49
N LYS A 58 8.85 -5.78 -2.14
CA LYS A 58 8.15 -5.89 -3.43
C LYS A 58 6.70 -5.43 -3.39
N ASP A 59 6.04 -5.54 -2.23
CA ASP A 59 4.68 -5.08 -1.98
C ASP A 59 4.58 -3.56 -1.68
N GLY A 60 5.71 -2.84 -1.73
CA GLY A 60 5.79 -1.42 -1.43
C GLY A 60 5.98 -1.08 0.04
N THR A 61 6.02 -2.07 0.95
CA THR A 61 6.26 -1.82 2.37
C THR A 61 7.66 -1.28 2.61
N ILE A 62 7.78 -0.17 3.32
CA ILE A 62 9.05 0.50 3.65
C ILE A 62 9.42 0.23 5.10
N TYR A 63 10.61 -0.25 5.33
CA TYR A 63 11.16 -0.46 6.67
C TYR A 63 12.30 0.51 6.95
N ARG A 64 12.33 1.09 8.17
CA ARG A 64 13.49 1.80 8.68
C ARG A 64 14.58 0.79 9.04
N GLY A 65 15.75 0.97 8.42
CA GLY A 65 16.99 0.32 8.83
C GLY A 65 17.75 1.19 9.84
N ARG A 66 18.89 1.77 9.43
CA ARG A 66 19.64 2.73 10.25
C ARG A 66 18.89 4.07 10.36
N PRO A 67 18.98 4.75 11.52
CA PRO A 67 18.53 6.13 11.64
C PRO A 67 19.21 7.04 10.60
N LEU A 68 18.54 8.10 10.17
CA LEU A 68 19.09 9.03 9.15
C LEU A 68 20.42 9.69 9.55
N TRP A 69 20.68 9.85 10.84
CA TRP A 69 21.92 10.41 11.35
C TRP A 69 23.08 9.41 11.34
N ALA A 70 22.79 8.12 11.28
CA ALA A 70 23.80 7.08 11.45
C ALA A 70 24.65 6.89 10.19
N LEU A 71 25.92 6.54 10.40
CA LEU A 71 26.83 6.07 9.37
C LEU A 71 26.26 4.78 8.76
N GLY A 72 26.18 4.70 7.44
CA GLY A 72 25.77 3.49 6.72
C GLY A 72 26.82 2.38 6.75
N ALA A 73 26.44 1.21 6.24
CA ALA A 73 27.37 0.14 5.89
C ALA A 73 26.87 -0.49 4.58
N HIS A 74 26.84 0.29 3.50
CA HIS A 74 26.25 -0.10 2.22
C HIS A 74 27.10 0.29 1.00
N VAL A 75 28.01 1.28 1.12
CA VAL A 75 28.98 1.65 0.09
C VAL A 75 30.32 1.93 0.72
N ALA A 76 31.29 1.04 0.54
CA ALA A 76 32.65 1.24 1.03
C ALA A 76 33.23 2.55 0.45
N GLY A 77 33.79 3.40 1.30
CA GLY A 77 34.33 4.71 0.92
C GLY A 77 33.32 5.86 0.91
N SER A 78 32.00 5.59 0.78
CA SER A 78 30.95 6.61 0.68
C SER A 78 29.87 6.50 1.77
N ASN A 79 30.07 5.67 2.79
CA ASN A 79 29.10 5.52 3.88
C ASN A 79 28.93 6.81 4.72
N SER A 80 29.98 7.65 4.79
CA SER A 80 29.98 8.87 5.61
C SER A 80 29.20 10.03 5.00
N ASN A 81 28.95 10.00 3.69
CA ASN A 81 28.28 11.07 2.95
C ASN A 81 27.04 10.58 2.15
N SER A 82 26.56 9.37 2.43
CA SER A 82 25.39 8.82 1.75
C SER A 82 24.41 8.12 2.70
N ILE A 83 23.16 8.02 2.27
CA ILE A 83 22.16 7.11 2.81
C ILE A 83 21.86 6.03 1.79
N GLY A 84 21.55 4.82 2.23
CA GLY A 84 21.24 3.69 1.35
C GLY A 84 19.76 3.30 1.43
N ILE A 85 19.15 3.14 0.26
CA ILE A 85 17.84 2.54 0.07
C ILE A 85 18.04 1.20 -0.64
N CYS A 86 17.64 0.10 -0.02
CA CYS A 86 17.75 -1.24 -0.61
C CYS A 86 16.37 -1.75 -1.01
N ALA A 87 16.20 -2.11 -2.27
CA ALA A 87 15.03 -2.81 -2.78
C ALA A 87 15.17 -4.33 -2.58
N GLU A 88 14.14 -4.98 -2.07
CA GLU A 88 14.02 -6.44 -2.15
C GLU A 88 14.02 -6.86 -3.61
N GLY A 89 14.82 -7.86 -3.98
CA GLY A 89 14.91 -8.36 -5.34
C GLY A 89 16.34 -8.62 -5.80
N ASP A 90 16.46 -9.40 -6.87
CA ASP A 90 17.71 -9.64 -7.60
C ASP A 90 17.56 -9.08 -9.03
N TYR A 91 17.83 -7.79 -9.19
CA TYR A 91 17.65 -7.08 -10.48
C TYR A 91 18.81 -7.32 -11.47
N ASP A 92 19.66 -8.28 -11.23
CA ASP A 92 20.50 -8.89 -12.25
C ASP A 92 19.79 -10.04 -12.97
N LYS A 93 18.76 -10.63 -12.34
CA LYS A 93 17.95 -11.74 -12.84
C LYS A 93 16.50 -11.32 -13.12
N GLU A 94 15.89 -10.60 -12.22
CA GLU A 94 14.50 -10.13 -12.32
C GLU A 94 14.43 -8.92 -13.23
N LYS A 95 13.81 -9.10 -14.39
CA LYS A 95 13.75 -8.09 -15.46
C LYS A 95 12.76 -6.94 -15.17
N HIS A 96 11.93 -7.09 -14.14
CA HIS A 96 10.88 -6.12 -13.81
C HIS A 96 10.80 -5.90 -12.31
N MET A 97 10.76 -4.65 -11.90
CA MET A 97 10.46 -4.24 -10.53
C MET A 97 8.94 -4.08 -10.40
N PRO A 98 8.30 -4.67 -9.37
CA PRO A 98 6.88 -4.45 -9.12
C PRO A 98 6.55 -2.95 -8.99
N ASP A 99 5.43 -2.52 -9.57
CA ASP A 99 5.03 -1.11 -9.56
C ASP A 99 4.83 -0.58 -8.14
N ALA A 100 4.27 -1.38 -7.23
CA ALA A 100 4.14 -1.02 -5.82
C ALA A 100 5.50 -0.70 -5.17
N GLN A 101 6.55 -1.48 -5.47
CA GLN A 101 7.90 -1.23 -4.96
C GLN A 101 8.51 0.02 -5.59
N LYS A 102 8.37 0.18 -6.92
CA LYS A 102 8.89 1.33 -7.66
C LYS A 102 8.26 2.63 -7.16
N HIS A 103 6.93 2.63 -6.98
CA HIS A 103 6.21 3.77 -6.43
C HIS A 103 6.64 4.09 -4.98
N ALA A 104 6.72 3.09 -4.11
CA ALA A 104 7.17 3.29 -2.73
C ALA A 104 8.59 3.88 -2.64
N ILE A 105 9.51 3.46 -3.53
CA ILE A 105 10.85 4.08 -3.62
C ILE A 105 10.75 5.53 -4.11
N ALA A 106 9.90 5.82 -5.09
CA ALA A 106 9.68 7.17 -5.60
C ALA A 106 9.12 8.11 -4.52
N GLU A 107 8.11 7.67 -3.75
CA GLU A 107 7.59 8.41 -2.59
C GLU A 107 8.66 8.66 -1.53
N LEU A 108 9.48 7.64 -1.22
CA LEU A 108 10.56 7.75 -0.27
C LEU A 108 11.62 8.77 -0.71
N LEU A 109 12.00 8.77 -1.99
CA LEU A 109 12.92 9.76 -2.59
C LEU A 109 12.35 11.17 -2.49
N ASN A 110 11.07 11.34 -2.80
CA ASN A 110 10.38 12.64 -2.66
C ASN A 110 10.37 13.11 -1.19
N TYR A 111 10.05 12.21 -0.26
CA TYR A 111 10.08 12.51 1.18
C TYR A 111 11.48 12.97 1.63
N LEU A 112 12.52 12.23 1.23
CA LEU A 112 13.89 12.53 1.62
C LEU A 112 14.36 13.87 1.03
N HIS A 113 14.06 14.17 -0.23
CA HIS A 113 14.39 15.46 -0.83
C HIS A 113 13.60 16.61 -0.21
N LYS A 114 12.30 16.41 0.04
CA LYS A 114 11.43 17.48 0.54
C LYS A 114 11.76 17.86 1.99
N TYR A 115 12.09 16.89 2.84
CA TYR A 115 12.14 17.13 4.29
C TYR A 115 13.52 16.97 4.92
N HIS A 116 14.50 16.35 4.24
CA HIS A 116 15.77 16.01 4.84
C HIS A 116 16.98 16.43 4.03
N PHE A 117 17.05 16.12 2.74
CA PHE A 117 18.24 16.25 1.92
C PHE A 117 17.94 16.82 0.53
N PRO A 118 17.49 18.10 0.43
CA PRO A 118 16.98 18.67 -0.82
C PRO A 118 18.00 18.69 -1.97
N ASN A 119 19.28 18.66 -1.67
CA ASN A 119 20.37 18.73 -2.66
C ASN A 119 21.10 17.39 -2.85
N ALA A 120 20.68 16.32 -2.18
CA ALA A 120 21.34 15.02 -2.31
C ALA A 120 21.12 14.42 -3.69
N LYS A 121 22.17 13.91 -4.32
CA LYS A 121 22.10 13.30 -5.64
C LYS A 121 21.64 11.85 -5.51
N ILE A 122 20.67 11.43 -6.34
CA ILE A 122 20.29 10.02 -6.45
C ILE A 122 21.32 9.32 -7.31
N VAL A 123 21.92 8.26 -6.77
CA VAL A 123 22.99 7.47 -7.39
C VAL A 123 22.73 5.98 -7.20
N GLY A 124 23.24 5.13 -8.09
CA GLY A 124 23.36 3.71 -7.84
C GLY A 124 24.60 3.41 -6.97
N HIS A 125 24.63 2.28 -6.27
CA HIS A 125 25.85 1.85 -5.58
C HIS A 125 27.06 1.88 -6.51
N ARG A 126 26.89 1.45 -7.78
CA ARG A 126 27.96 1.42 -8.80
C ARG A 126 28.56 2.78 -9.15
N ASP A 127 27.85 3.87 -8.89
CA ASP A 127 28.29 5.21 -9.27
C ASP A 127 29.25 5.83 -8.25
N ILE A 128 29.24 5.32 -7.00
CA ILE A 128 30.07 5.83 -5.89
C ILE A 128 30.81 4.73 -5.15
N GLY A 129 30.83 3.51 -5.68
CA GLY A 129 31.53 2.35 -5.16
C GLY A 129 31.81 1.31 -6.24
N SER A 130 32.71 0.34 -5.94
CA SER A 130 33.04 -0.75 -6.87
C SER A 130 31.99 -1.87 -6.75
N SER A 131 30.94 -1.81 -7.57
CA SER A 131 29.84 -2.78 -7.54
C SER A 131 29.02 -2.77 -8.84
N ALA A 132 28.34 -3.85 -9.18
CA ALA A 132 27.32 -3.89 -10.24
C ALA A 132 25.90 -3.48 -9.73
N CYS A 133 25.75 -3.38 -8.39
CA CYS A 133 24.49 -2.97 -7.73
C CYS A 133 24.06 -1.56 -8.19
N PRO A 134 22.78 -1.31 -8.43
CA PRO A 134 21.59 -2.10 -8.04
C PRO A 134 21.14 -3.17 -9.03
N GLY A 135 21.97 -3.56 -10.02
CA GLY A 135 21.66 -4.56 -11.01
C GLY A 135 21.28 -3.99 -12.38
N LYS A 136 21.42 -4.81 -13.43
CA LYS A 136 21.24 -4.33 -14.82
C LYS A 136 19.79 -4.02 -15.20
N TYR A 137 18.83 -4.67 -14.55
CA TYR A 137 17.39 -4.48 -14.79
C TYR A 137 16.71 -3.59 -13.74
N TYR A 138 17.49 -3.03 -12.81
CA TYR A 138 16.96 -2.05 -11.86
C TYR A 138 16.50 -0.80 -12.61
N PRO A 139 15.27 -0.28 -12.42
CA PRO A 139 14.74 0.87 -13.15
C PRO A 139 15.36 2.19 -12.64
N PHE A 140 16.69 2.28 -12.73
CA PHE A 140 17.48 3.34 -12.11
C PHE A 140 17.12 4.72 -12.67
N GLU A 141 17.04 4.88 -14.00
CA GLU A 141 16.76 6.17 -14.63
C GLU A 141 15.32 6.64 -14.35
N GLU A 142 14.36 5.71 -14.27
CA GLU A 142 12.99 6.03 -13.86
C GLU A 142 12.97 6.56 -12.42
N LEU A 143 13.63 5.86 -11.49
CA LEU A 143 13.69 6.25 -10.07
C LEU A 143 14.52 7.52 -9.85
N LYS A 144 15.55 7.77 -10.64
CA LYS A 144 16.28 9.03 -10.60
C LYS A 144 15.36 10.21 -10.98
N ASN A 145 14.41 9.97 -11.86
CA ASN A 145 13.37 10.91 -12.28
C ASN A 145 12.03 10.65 -11.55
N TYR A 146 12.08 10.27 -10.28
CA TYR A 146 10.94 9.80 -9.48
C TYR A 146 9.69 10.69 -9.53
N LYS A 147 9.84 11.98 -9.77
CA LYS A 147 8.71 12.91 -9.91
C LYS A 147 7.78 12.55 -11.07
N THR A 148 8.32 11.98 -12.16
CA THR A 148 7.52 11.51 -13.28
C THR A 148 6.66 10.30 -12.87
N ILE A 149 7.20 9.40 -12.01
CA ILE A 149 6.46 8.25 -11.48
C ILE A 149 5.28 8.73 -10.66
N LEU A 150 5.51 9.70 -9.75
CA LEU A 150 4.48 10.24 -8.86
C LEU A 150 3.41 11.03 -9.61
N ASN A 151 3.80 11.82 -10.62
CA ASN A 151 2.86 12.62 -11.40
C ASN A 151 1.96 11.75 -12.28
N ASN A 152 2.46 10.61 -12.80
CA ASN A 152 1.65 9.70 -13.62
C ASN A 152 0.52 8.99 -12.82
N GLU A 153 0.61 8.95 -11.49
CA GLU A 153 -0.47 8.40 -10.64
C GLU A 153 -1.45 9.48 -10.15
N GLU A 154 -1.04 10.76 -10.08
CA GLU A 154 -1.96 11.85 -9.78
C GLU A 154 -2.91 12.19 -10.94
N ASP A 155 -2.58 11.77 -12.16
CA ASP A 155 -3.40 11.96 -13.36
C ASP A 155 -4.27 10.73 -13.69
N LEU A 156 -5.15 10.34 -12.75
CA LEU A 156 -6.49 9.92 -13.17
C LEU A 156 -7.07 11.15 -13.88
N THR A 157 -7.12 11.09 -15.21
CA THR A 157 -7.80 12.17 -15.96
C THR A 157 -9.16 12.38 -15.34
N MET A 158 -9.68 13.62 -15.29
CA MET A 158 -11.04 13.89 -14.77
C MET A 158 -12.07 12.96 -15.42
N SER A 159 -11.82 12.50 -16.65
CA SER A 159 -12.64 11.49 -17.33
C SER A 159 -12.60 10.12 -16.64
N GLN A 160 -11.42 9.60 -16.28
CA GLN A 160 -11.27 8.33 -15.58
C GLN A 160 -11.81 8.39 -14.14
N TYR A 161 -11.66 9.55 -13.48
CA TYR A 161 -12.24 9.79 -12.16
C TYR A 161 -13.78 9.77 -12.20
N GLU A 162 -14.40 10.44 -13.17
CA GLU A 162 -15.85 10.44 -13.33
C GLU A 162 -16.39 9.06 -13.77
N GLU A 163 -15.65 8.32 -14.60
CA GLU A 163 -15.98 6.95 -14.99
C GLU A 163 -15.93 6.00 -13.78
N LEU A 164 -14.84 6.04 -12.99
CA LEU A 164 -14.70 5.24 -11.77
C LEU A 164 -15.78 5.60 -10.73
N LYS A 165 -16.12 6.87 -10.60
CA LYS A 165 -17.18 7.35 -9.73
C LYS A 165 -18.57 6.83 -10.17
N LYS A 166 -18.81 6.76 -11.49
CA LYS A 166 -20.01 6.15 -12.06
C LYS A 166 -20.06 4.67 -11.78
N GLU A 167 -18.99 3.92 -12.01
CA GLU A 167 -18.90 2.48 -11.70
C GLU A 167 -19.14 2.21 -10.20
N ILE A 168 -18.55 3.02 -9.31
CA ILE A 168 -18.77 2.90 -7.87
C ILE A 168 -20.24 3.17 -7.51
N ALA A 169 -20.90 4.12 -8.17
CA ALA A 169 -22.32 4.39 -7.96
C ALA A 169 -23.20 3.24 -8.43
N GLU A 170 -22.91 2.65 -9.60
CA GLU A 170 -23.61 1.49 -10.15
C GLU A 170 -23.39 0.23 -9.28
N LEU A 171 -22.15 -0.01 -8.80
CA LEU A 171 -21.85 -1.10 -7.86
C LEU A 171 -22.59 -0.92 -6.53
N LYS A 172 -22.62 0.30 -5.98
CA LYS A 172 -23.36 0.61 -4.74
C LYS A 172 -24.86 0.37 -4.93
N SER A 173 -25.44 0.75 -6.08
CA SER A 173 -26.84 0.48 -6.41
C SER A 173 -27.10 -1.03 -6.50
N THR A 174 -26.25 -1.77 -7.21
CA THR A 174 -26.37 -3.23 -7.36
C THR A 174 -26.22 -3.97 -6.01
N VAL A 175 -25.30 -3.52 -5.17
CA VAL A 175 -25.12 -4.06 -3.82
C VAL A 175 -26.31 -3.72 -2.94
N ALA A 176 -26.83 -2.50 -2.99
CA ALA A 176 -28.05 -2.12 -2.27
C ALA A 176 -29.27 -2.94 -2.70
N GLU A 177 -29.42 -3.22 -4.00
CA GLU A 177 -30.48 -4.07 -4.52
C GLU A 177 -30.37 -5.53 -4.06
N ARG A 178 -29.14 -6.05 -3.89
CA ARG A 178 -28.90 -7.46 -3.52
C ARG A 178 -28.81 -7.69 -2.02
N THR A 179 -28.30 -6.70 -1.27
CA THR A 179 -28.02 -6.81 0.17
C THR A 179 -28.70 -5.73 1.01
N GLY A 180 -29.40 -4.77 0.38
CA GLY A 180 -30.09 -3.68 1.06
C GLY A 180 -31.20 -4.22 1.95
N TYR A 181 -31.20 -3.81 3.22
CA TYR A 181 -32.33 -3.98 4.10
C TYR A 181 -33.34 -2.88 3.84
N TYR A 182 -34.58 -3.25 3.62
CA TYR A 182 -35.70 -2.31 3.59
C TYR A 182 -36.20 -2.14 5.02
N ASN A 183 -35.91 -1.00 5.60
CA ASN A 183 -36.24 -0.72 6.99
C ASN A 183 -37.66 -0.17 7.16
N TYR A 184 -38.20 0.44 6.10
CA TYR A 184 -39.51 1.09 6.12
C TYR A 184 -40.28 0.77 4.85
N ILE A 185 -41.63 0.90 4.92
CA ILE A 185 -42.51 0.80 3.76
C ILE A 185 -42.62 2.20 3.13
N ASP A 186 -41.60 2.54 2.34
CA ASP A 186 -41.46 3.85 1.71
C ASP A 186 -41.27 3.72 0.18
N ASP A 187 -40.93 4.82 -0.49
CA ASP A 187 -40.75 4.85 -1.94
C ASP A 187 -39.55 4.02 -2.44
N ASN A 188 -38.62 3.64 -1.57
CA ASN A 188 -37.49 2.78 -1.91
C ASN A 188 -37.92 1.29 -1.98
N MET A 189 -39.04 0.89 -1.34
CA MET A 189 -39.54 -0.48 -1.42
C MET A 189 -40.26 -0.70 -2.73
N ASN A 190 -39.96 -1.80 -3.44
CA ASN A 190 -40.63 -2.16 -4.66
C ASN A 190 -42.16 -2.32 -4.45
N GLU A 191 -42.96 -1.68 -5.29
CA GLU A 191 -44.39 -1.63 -5.21
C GLU A 191 -45.05 -3.02 -5.12
N ALA A 192 -44.44 -4.04 -5.77
CA ALA A 192 -44.94 -5.40 -5.74
C ALA A 192 -44.96 -6.04 -4.35
N PHE A 193 -44.16 -5.57 -3.42
CA PHE A 193 -44.02 -6.11 -2.06
C PHE A 193 -44.81 -5.32 -1.02
N LYS A 194 -45.02 -4.01 -1.25
CA LYS A 194 -45.68 -3.10 -0.29
C LYS A 194 -47.01 -3.64 0.27
N PRO A 195 -47.97 -4.16 -0.54
CA PRO A 195 -49.25 -4.64 0.00
C PRO A 195 -49.10 -5.77 1.02
N THR A 196 -48.26 -6.77 0.72
CA THR A 196 -47.98 -7.88 1.63
C THR A 196 -47.29 -7.45 2.89
N ILE A 197 -46.21 -6.65 2.77
CA ILE A 197 -45.44 -6.20 3.94
C ILE A 197 -46.33 -5.33 4.84
N LYS A 198 -47.13 -4.41 4.25
CA LYS A 198 -48.05 -3.57 5.00
C LYS A 198 -49.08 -4.42 5.77
N LYS A 199 -49.70 -5.41 5.13
CA LYS A 199 -50.63 -6.35 5.78
C LYS A 199 -50.01 -7.09 6.95
N LEU A 200 -48.76 -7.57 6.80
CA LEU A 200 -48.05 -8.30 7.86
C LEU A 200 -47.67 -7.41 9.03
N VAL A 201 -47.27 -6.17 8.78
CA VAL A 201 -47.00 -5.17 9.83
C VAL A 201 -48.28 -4.79 10.59
N GLU A 202 -49.37 -4.47 9.86
CA GLU A 202 -50.63 -4.07 10.45
C GLU A 202 -51.28 -5.22 11.25
N SER A 203 -51.09 -6.46 10.84
CA SER A 203 -51.56 -7.65 11.60
C SER A 203 -50.64 -8.03 12.78
N GLY A 204 -49.51 -7.36 12.95
CA GLY A 204 -48.51 -7.65 13.99
C GLY A 204 -47.70 -8.93 13.76
N LYS A 205 -47.85 -9.59 12.60
CA LYS A 205 -47.08 -10.79 12.20
C LYS A 205 -45.64 -10.45 11.83
N LEU A 206 -45.37 -9.22 11.38
CA LEU A 206 -44.05 -8.70 11.11
C LEU A 206 -43.84 -7.47 12.01
N LYS A 207 -42.77 -7.51 12.78
CA LYS A 207 -42.37 -6.40 13.69
C LYS A 207 -40.98 -5.92 13.36
N GLY A 208 -40.75 -4.62 13.43
CA GLY A 208 -39.43 -4.05 13.34
C GLY A 208 -38.59 -4.31 14.61
N ASN A 209 -37.31 -3.97 14.55
CA ASN A 209 -36.40 -3.95 15.70
C ASN A 209 -36.82 -2.85 16.70
N GLU A 210 -36.05 -2.65 17.77
CA GLU A 210 -36.30 -1.61 18.81
C GLU A 210 -36.37 -0.18 18.25
N LYS A 211 -35.82 0.06 17.03
CA LYS A 211 -35.88 1.34 16.31
C LYS A 211 -37.05 1.40 15.31
N GLY A 212 -37.86 0.36 15.21
CA GLY A 212 -38.95 0.26 14.25
C GLY A 212 -38.50 -0.12 12.83
N GLU A 213 -37.24 -0.53 12.62
CA GLU A 213 -36.71 -0.91 11.31
C GLU A 213 -37.04 -2.36 10.99
N LEU A 214 -37.59 -2.63 9.80
CA LEU A 214 -38.07 -3.98 9.41
C LEU A 214 -36.94 -4.94 9.02
N MET A 215 -35.77 -4.44 8.63
CA MET A 215 -34.58 -5.22 8.27
C MET A 215 -34.86 -6.31 7.20
N LEU A 216 -35.69 -6.03 6.20
CA LEU A 216 -36.09 -6.98 5.18
C LEU A 216 -35.16 -6.92 3.96
N THR A 217 -34.66 -8.06 3.50
CA THR A 217 -34.00 -8.17 2.20
C THR A 217 -35.01 -8.38 1.09
N THR A 218 -34.64 -8.14 -0.18
CA THR A 218 -35.47 -8.41 -1.35
C THR A 218 -35.95 -9.88 -1.37
N ASP A 219 -35.11 -10.83 -1.00
CA ASP A 219 -35.45 -12.24 -1.01
C ASP A 219 -36.41 -12.59 0.13
N MET A 220 -36.28 -11.99 1.30
CA MET A 220 -37.26 -12.13 2.39
C MET A 220 -38.64 -11.59 1.94
N MET A 221 -38.68 -10.42 1.29
CA MET A 221 -39.93 -9.86 0.79
C MET A 221 -40.59 -10.72 -0.30
N ARG A 222 -39.76 -11.29 -1.21
CA ARG A 222 -40.27 -12.26 -2.23
C ARG A 222 -40.87 -13.47 -1.56
N MET A 223 -40.19 -14.07 -0.59
CA MET A 223 -40.68 -15.25 0.13
C MET A 223 -41.98 -14.95 0.87
N LEU A 224 -42.03 -13.84 1.63
CA LEU A 224 -43.25 -13.40 2.32
C LEU A 224 -44.44 -13.19 1.35
N THR A 225 -44.18 -12.59 0.18
CA THR A 225 -45.21 -12.35 -0.83
C THR A 225 -45.71 -13.65 -1.45
N ILE A 226 -44.84 -14.64 -1.67
CA ILE A 226 -45.25 -15.97 -2.16
C ILE A 226 -46.10 -16.68 -1.11
N LEU A 227 -45.71 -16.67 0.16
CA LEU A 227 -46.44 -17.31 1.25
C LEU A 227 -47.81 -16.65 1.49
N ASP A 228 -47.87 -15.32 1.41
CA ASP A 228 -49.14 -14.58 1.52
C ASP A 228 -50.12 -14.93 0.38
N ARG A 229 -49.64 -14.98 -0.87
CA ARG A 229 -50.43 -15.40 -2.02
C ARG A 229 -50.88 -16.85 -1.96
N ALA A 230 -50.11 -17.71 -1.30
CA ALA A 230 -50.48 -19.12 -1.05
C ALA A 230 -51.41 -19.30 0.14
N GLY A 231 -51.80 -18.22 0.82
CA GLY A 231 -52.66 -18.29 2.00
C GLY A 231 -52.01 -18.90 3.23
N ALA A 232 -50.68 -18.90 3.28
CA ALA A 232 -49.87 -19.48 4.35
C ALA A 232 -49.50 -18.47 5.47
N LEU A 233 -49.87 -17.19 5.32
CA LEU A 233 -49.59 -16.12 6.28
C LEU A 233 -50.84 -15.47 6.88
#